data_e9df06533270245bae53720a19730c56
#
_entry.id   e9df06533270245bae53720a19730c56
#
_cell.length_a   1.000
_cell.length_b   1.000
_cell.length_c   1.000
_cell.angle_alpha   90.00
_cell.angle_beta   90.00
_cell.angle_gamma   90.00
#
_symmetry.space_group_name_H-M   'P 1'
#
loop_
_entity.id
_entity.type
_entity.pdbx_description
1 polymer ?
#
loop_
_entity_poly.entity_id
_entity_poly.type
_entity_poly.pdbx_seq_one_letter_code
_entity_poly.pdbx_strand_id
1 'polypeptide(L)'
;LIITNVAAGSIGTSSTDAVNGSQLYNAQSNVKDILGSSTQIDAAGNLTAQNIGDVAGANTVHDAIKSVNETAAKGISFGDGSTANNYKLGDTINVKGDSNVTSTTTADGVQLALAKDIAVDSLTAGDTLVNSDGLTIAGGPSITKSGIDAGDLIITNVAAGSIGTSSTDA
;
A
#
# COMPACT_ATOMS: atom_id res chain seq x y z
N LEU A 1 22.10 60.21 15.31
CA LEU A 1 21.90 60.93 14.04
C LEU A 1 21.36 59.90 13.02
N ILE A 2 20.19 60.17 12.42
CA ILE A 2 19.55 59.33 11.40
C ILE A 2 19.54 60.13 10.10
N ILE A 3 19.92 59.49 8.99
CA ILE A 3 19.74 60.05 7.64
C ILE A 3 18.33 59.66 7.16
N THR A 4 17.50 60.64 6.85
CA THR A 4 16.13 60.45 6.40
C THR A 4 15.93 61.01 4.98
N ASN A 5 14.82 60.67 4.32
CA ASN A 5 14.47 61.15 2.97
C ASN A 5 15.47 60.74 1.87
N VAL A 6 16.11 59.57 2.02
CA VAL A 6 16.96 59.02 0.98
C VAL A 6 16.11 58.46 -0.14
N ALA A 7 16.29 58.94 -1.36
CA ALA A 7 15.63 58.39 -2.55
C ALA A 7 16.09 56.92 -2.77
N ALA A 8 15.27 56.14 -3.49
CA ALA A 8 15.64 54.78 -3.87
C ALA A 8 16.85 54.80 -4.83
N GLY A 9 17.91 54.12 -4.47
CA GLY A 9 19.10 53.96 -5.31
C GLY A 9 18.86 52.94 -6.43
N SER A 10 19.71 52.97 -7.44
CA SER A 10 19.75 51.90 -8.47
C SER A 10 20.19 50.58 -7.86
N ILE A 11 19.54 49.46 -8.26
CA ILE A 11 19.95 48.12 -7.84
C ILE A 11 20.48 47.37 -9.05
N GLY A 12 21.79 47.11 -9.01
CA GLY A 12 22.47 46.37 -10.10
C GLY A 12 23.89 46.02 -9.70
N THR A 13 24.56 45.17 -10.48
CA THR A 13 25.89 44.62 -10.17
C THR A 13 26.99 45.68 -10.07
N SER A 14 26.79 46.83 -10.65
CA SER A 14 27.76 47.96 -10.65
C SER A 14 27.24 49.19 -9.88
N SER A 15 26.12 49.10 -9.19
CA SER A 15 25.57 50.23 -8.42
C SER A 15 26.43 50.51 -7.19
N THR A 16 26.67 51.82 -6.97
CA THR A 16 27.30 52.36 -5.74
C THR A 16 26.31 53.22 -4.94
N ASP A 17 25.02 53.20 -5.31
CA ASP A 17 23.99 53.98 -4.67
C ASP A 17 23.63 53.44 -3.27
N ALA A 18 23.21 54.32 -2.38
CA ALA A 18 22.66 53.93 -1.09
C ALA A 18 21.28 53.26 -1.27
N VAL A 19 21.04 52.20 -0.53
CA VAL A 19 19.75 51.52 -0.48
C VAL A 19 18.94 52.05 0.67
N ASN A 20 17.68 52.43 0.42
CA ASN A 20 16.78 52.89 1.46
C ASN A 20 15.89 51.73 2.01
N GLY A 21 15.20 51.97 3.14
CA GLY A 21 14.41 50.98 3.84
C GLY A 21 13.31 50.32 2.98
N SER A 22 12.68 51.05 2.03
CA SER A 22 11.66 50.46 1.16
C SER A 22 12.21 49.45 0.17
N GLN A 23 13.43 49.66 -0.32
CA GLN A 23 14.09 48.71 -1.22
C GLN A 23 14.46 47.42 -0.49
N LEU A 24 14.93 47.53 0.75
CA LEU A 24 15.22 46.37 1.60
C LEU A 24 13.93 45.60 1.92
N TYR A 25 12.85 46.31 2.30
CA TYR A 25 11.55 45.72 2.56
C TYR A 25 11.01 44.94 1.34
N ASN A 26 11.13 45.53 0.14
CA ASN A 26 10.69 44.88 -1.09
C ASN A 26 11.51 43.63 -1.38
N ALA A 27 12.83 43.65 -1.15
CA ALA A 27 13.68 42.47 -1.30
C ALA A 27 13.28 41.34 -0.33
N GLN A 28 13.02 41.69 0.93
CA GLN A 28 12.54 40.72 1.93
C GLN A 28 11.12 40.21 1.59
N SER A 29 10.23 41.07 1.08
CA SER A 29 8.89 40.65 0.64
C SER A 29 8.95 39.63 -0.49
N ASN A 30 9.84 39.82 -1.46
CA ASN A 30 10.06 38.84 -2.52
C ASN A 30 10.56 37.49 -1.95
N VAL A 31 11.49 37.52 -0.99
CA VAL A 31 11.97 36.28 -0.33
C VAL A 31 10.83 35.62 0.45
N LYS A 32 10.01 36.40 1.18
CA LYS A 32 8.82 35.91 1.88
C LYS A 32 7.87 35.21 0.92
N ASP A 33 7.59 35.83 -0.23
CA ASP A 33 6.63 35.28 -1.22
C ASP A 33 7.17 34.01 -1.88
N ILE A 34 8.49 33.90 -2.11
CA ILE A 34 9.15 32.69 -2.62
C ILE A 34 9.13 31.57 -1.59
N LEU A 35 9.32 31.88 -0.30
CA LEU A 35 9.31 30.87 0.78
C LEU A 35 7.88 30.43 1.17
N GLY A 36 6.86 31.22 0.81
CA GLY A 36 5.46 30.87 1.00
C GLY A 36 4.78 31.55 2.18
N SER A 37 3.47 31.27 2.32
CA SER A 37 2.54 31.99 3.20
C SER A 37 2.86 31.91 4.70
N SER A 38 3.65 30.95 5.12
CA SER A 38 4.11 30.78 6.51
C SER A 38 5.24 31.73 6.90
N THR A 39 5.84 32.43 5.91
CA THR A 39 6.92 33.41 6.14
C THR A 39 6.35 34.80 6.31
N GLN A 40 6.82 35.53 7.31
CA GLN A 40 6.38 36.87 7.65
C GLN A 40 7.57 37.81 7.79
N ILE A 41 7.33 39.13 7.68
CA ILE A 41 8.29 40.16 8.06
C ILE A 41 7.77 40.79 9.35
N ASP A 42 8.54 40.72 10.44
CA ASP A 42 8.15 41.28 11.71
C ASP A 42 8.26 42.84 11.74
N ALA A 43 7.82 43.46 12.82
CA ALA A 43 7.85 44.93 12.95
C ALA A 43 9.30 45.50 13.01
N ALA A 44 10.29 44.71 13.29
CA ALA A 44 11.70 45.09 13.27
C ALA A 44 12.34 44.87 11.89
N GLY A 45 11.60 44.32 10.92
CA GLY A 45 12.08 44.06 9.58
C GLY A 45 12.82 42.71 9.43
N ASN A 46 12.63 41.78 10.37
CA ASN A 46 13.24 40.44 10.25
C ASN A 46 12.29 39.49 9.54
N LEU A 47 12.85 38.63 8.67
CA LEU A 47 12.13 37.48 8.13
C LEU A 47 11.96 36.41 9.21
N THR A 48 10.73 36.00 9.44
CA THR A 48 10.39 34.90 10.34
C THR A 48 9.59 33.86 9.57
N ALA A 49 9.78 32.60 9.86
CA ALA A 49 9.08 31.51 9.20
C ALA A 49 8.63 30.48 10.23
N GLN A 50 7.45 29.91 10.00
CA GLN A 50 6.91 28.79 10.77
C GLN A 50 6.22 27.83 9.82
N ASN A 51 6.41 26.53 10.02
CA ASN A 51 5.77 25.49 9.22
C ASN A 51 5.97 25.68 7.71
N ILE A 52 7.22 25.89 7.27
CA ILE A 52 7.57 26.06 5.87
C ILE A 52 7.06 24.84 5.07
N GLY A 53 6.34 25.12 3.96
CA GLY A 53 5.73 24.07 3.13
C GLY A 53 4.65 23.27 3.86
N ASP A 54 3.95 23.88 4.84
CA ASP A 54 2.92 23.26 5.69
C ASP A 54 3.44 22.10 6.55
N VAL A 55 4.76 21.99 6.71
CA VAL A 55 5.39 20.98 7.57
C VAL A 55 5.43 21.50 9.00
N ALA A 56 4.66 20.87 9.90
CA ALA A 56 4.56 21.28 11.29
C ALA A 56 5.94 21.30 11.98
N GLY A 57 6.28 22.45 12.60
CA GLY A 57 7.54 22.64 13.32
C GLY A 57 8.76 22.95 12.43
N ALA A 58 8.64 22.97 11.11
CA ALA A 58 9.72 23.32 10.20
C ALA A 58 9.84 24.86 10.07
N ASN A 59 10.80 25.45 10.76
CA ASN A 59 11.02 26.89 10.76
C ASN A 59 12.14 27.31 9.77
N THR A 60 12.74 26.34 9.09
CA THR A 60 13.70 26.54 8.00
C THR A 60 13.37 25.62 6.83
N VAL A 61 13.82 26.00 5.63
CA VAL A 61 13.73 25.11 4.43
C VAL A 61 14.42 23.77 4.69
N HIS A 62 15.55 23.79 5.42
CA HIS A 62 16.27 22.58 5.80
C HIS A 62 15.38 21.64 6.63
N ASP A 63 14.70 22.17 7.66
CA ASP A 63 13.82 21.36 8.52
C ASP A 63 12.63 20.78 7.75
N ALA A 64 12.05 21.56 6.84
CA ALA A 64 10.98 21.08 5.97
C ALA A 64 11.43 19.91 5.08
N ILE A 65 12.56 20.08 4.37
CA ILE A 65 13.13 19.02 3.53
C ILE A 65 13.50 17.79 4.35
N LYS A 66 14.14 17.99 5.52
CA LYS A 66 14.49 16.89 6.43
C LYS A 66 13.26 16.10 6.85
N SER A 67 12.18 16.76 7.28
CA SER A 67 10.95 16.12 7.71
C SER A 67 10.29 15.31 6.57
N VAL A 68 10.25 15.86 5.35
CA VAL A 68 9.74 15.16 4.17
C VAL A 68 10.59 13.92 3.86
N ASN A 69 11.91 14.04 3.90
CA ASN A 69 12.81 12.92 3.66
C ASN A 69 12.65 11.82 4.73
N GLU A 70 12.52 12.18 6.00
CA GLU A 70 12.28 11.24 7.09
C GLU A 70 10.93 10.52 6.92
N THR A 71 9.90 11.21 6.46
CA THR A 71 8.58 10.62 6.17
C THR A 71 8.66 9.69 4.97
N ALA A 72 9.31 10.09 3.89
CA ALA A 72 9.52 9.25 2.71
C ALA A 72 10.37 8.01 3.02
N ALA A 73 11.35 8.13 3.90
CA ALA A 73 12.21 7.03 4.32
C ALA A 73 11.48 5.97 5.17
N LYS A 74 10.32 6.29 5.76
CA LYS A 74 9.49 5.31 6.47
C LYS A 74 8.95 4.21 5.56
N GLY A 75 8.73 4.53 4.27
CA GLY A 75 8.27 3.56 3.27
C GLY A 75 6.88 2.98 3.57
N ILE A 76 6.63 1.79 3.03
CA ILE A 76 5.38 1.03 3.22
C ILE A 76 5.73 -0.34 3.81
N SER A 77 5.02 -0.74 4.86
CA SER A 77 5.20 -2.07 5.47
C SER A 77 4.10 -3.02 4.99
N PHE A 78 4.51 -4.20 4.55
CA PHE A 78 3.63 -5.35 4.29
C PHE A 78 3.92 -6.43 5.30
N GLY A 79 2.88 -6.95 5.94
CA GLY A 79 2.98 -7.98 6.96
C GLY A 79 1.79 -8.92 6.95
N ASP A 80 1.98 -10.08 7.57
CA ASP A 80 0.98 -11.14 7.74
C ASP A 80 0.35 -11.16 9.14
N GLY A 81 0.63 -10.12 9.95
CA GLY A 81 0.21 -10.03 11.36
C GLY A 81 1.25 -10.60 12.35
N SER A 82 2.24 -11.34 11.86
CA SER A 82 3.32 -11.95 12.66
C SER A 82 4.67 -11.32 12.32
N THR A 83 4.93 -11.13 11.03
CA THR A 83 6.13 -10.50 10.50
C THR A 83 5.77 -9.39 9.52
N ALA A 84 6.64 -8.39 9.39
CA ALA A 84 6.46 -7.32 8.41
C ALA A 84 7.80 -6.96 7.76
N ASN A 85 7.74 -6.66 6.45
CA ASN A 85 8.86 -6.14 5.69
C ASN A 85 8.56 -4.69 5.29
N ASN A 86 9.54 -3.83 5.45
CA ASN A 86 9.45 -2.42 5.05
C ASN A 86 10.09 -2.23 3.67
N TYR A 87 9.36 -1.56 2.79
CA TYR A 87 9.78 -1.22 1.43
C TYR A 87 9.87 0.30 1.31
N LYS A 88 10.99 0.81 0.80
CA LYS A 88 11.21 2.23 0.57
C LYS A 88 10.63 2.67 -0.77
N LEU A 89 10.53 3.98 -0.97
CA LEU A 89 10.16 4.53 -2.27
C LEU A 89 11.19 4.10 -3.33
N GLY A 90 10.72 3.51 -4.42
CA GLY A 90 11.54 2.95 -5.48
C GLY A 90 11.78 1.45 -5.39
N ASP A 91 11.45 0.81 -4.27
CA ASP A 91 11.53 -0.65 -4.15
C ASP A 91 10.43 -1.33 -4.95
N THR A 92 10.74 -2.53 -5.45
CA THR A 92 9.75 -3.39 -6.09
C THR A 92 9.14 -4.33 -5.06
N ILE A 93 7.81 -4.27 -4.91
CA ILE A 93 7.04 -5.18 -4.07
C ILE A 93 6.55 -6.33 -4.93
N ASN A 94 7.07 -7.54 -4.67
CA ASN A 94 6.66 -8.75 -5.38
C ASN A 94 5.52 -9.44 -4.63
N VAL A 95 4.35 -9.47 -5.23
CA VAL A 95 3.22 -10.29 -4.78
C VAL A 95 3.34 -11.65 -5.48
N LYS A 96 3.72 -12.68 -4.72
CA LYS A 96 3.96 -14.01 -5.26
C LYS A 96 2.75 -14.90 -5.02
N GLY A 97 2.46 -15.72 -6.01
CA GLY A 97 1.55 -16.85 -5.87
C GLY A 97 2.31 -18.15 -5.57
N ASP A 98 1.59 -19.25 -5.63
CA ASP A 98 2.09 -20.62 -5.54
C ASP A 98 1.49 -21.51 -6.67
N SER A 99 1.44 -22.83 -6.47
CA SER A 99 0.84 -23.74 -7.45
C SER A 99 -0.68 -23.55 -7.56
N ASN A 100 -1.36 -23.07 -6.52
CA ASN A 100 -2.82 -22.91 -6.45
C ASN A 100 -3.29 -21.50 -6.75
N VAL A 101 -2.43 -20.49 -6.54
CA VAL A 101 -2.71 -19.08 -6.79
C VAL A 101 -1.63 -18.49 -7.68
N THR A 102 -2.00 -18.06 -8.87
CA THR A 102 -1.09 -17.35 -9.78
C THR A 102 -1.14 -15.84 -9.55
N SER A 103 0.01 -15.20 -9.68
CA SER A 103 0.15 -13.75 -9.61
C SER A 103 0.66 -13.22 -10.94
N THR A 104 -0.01 -12.25 -11.53
CA THR A 104 0.36 -11.64 -12.81
C THR A 104 0.33 -10.12 -12.68
N THR A 105 1.41 -9.46 -13.10
CA THR A 105 1.45 -8.00 -13.18
C THR A 105 0.75 -7.52 -14.45
N THR A 106 -0.19 -6.59 -14.30
CA THR A 106 -0.94 -5.94 -15.38
C THR A 106 -0.71 -4.43 -15.34
N ALA A 107 -1.23 -3.72 -16.34
CA ALA A 107 -1.17 -2.25 -16.35
C ALA A 107 -1.90 -1.60 -15.16
N ASP A 108 -2.94 -2.28 -14.65
CA ASP A 108 -3.79 -1.76 -13.57
C ASP A 108 -3.37 -2.27 -12.17
N GLY A 109 -2.32 -3.11 -12.09
CA GLY A 109 -1.84 -3.64 -10.81
C GLY A 109 -1.44 -5.11 -10.87
N VAL A 110 -1.60 -5.81 -9.74
CA VAL A 110 -1.31 -7.24 -9.61
C VAL A 110 -2.62 -8.02 -9.58
N GLN A 111 -2.82 -8.87 -10.57
CA GLN A 111 -3.95 -9.79 -10.64
C GLN A 111 -3.59 -11.11 -9.97
N LEU A 112 -4.42 -11.55 -9.03
CA LEU A 112 -4.35 -12.89 -8.44
C LEU A 112 -5.49 -13.74 -9.03
N ALA A 113 -5.16 -14.97 -9.41
CA ALA A 113 -6.15 -15.93 -9.92
C ALA A 113 -5.88 -17.32 -9.34
N LEU A 114 -6.95 -18.07 -9.08
CA LEU A 114 -6.81 -19.48 -8.75
C LEU A 114 -6.31 -20.26 -9.96
N ALA A 115 -5.45 -21.22 -9.73
CA ALA A 115 -5.04 -22.17 -10.76
C ALA A 115 -6.28 -22.96 -11.26
N LYS A 116 -6.20 -23.42 -12.51
CA LYS A 116 -7.29 -24.22 -13.09
C LYS A 116 -7.44 -25.55 -12.36
N ASP A 117 -6.33 -26.13 -11.93
CA ASP A 117 -6.26 -27.33 -11.12
C ASP A 117 -5.74 -26.94 -9.73
N ILE A 118 -6.57 -27.14 -8.71
CA ILE A 118 -6.24 -26.82 -7.31
C ILE A 118 -5.77 -28.10 -6.63
N ALA A 119 -4.55 -28.09 -6.11
CA ALA A 119 -3.96 -29.19 -5.34
C ALA A 119 -3.92 -28.83 -3.85
N VAL A 120 -4.76 -29.48 -3.06
CA VAL A 120 -4.82 -29.32 -1.59
C VAL A 120 -4.89 -30.68 -0.92
N ASP A 121 -4.43 -30.78 0.33
CA ASP A 121 -4.48 -32.03 1.10
C ASP A 121 -5.90 -32.40 1.49
N SER A 122 -6.76 -31.39 1.71
CA SER A 122 -8.17 -31.58 2.01
C SER A 122 -8.98 -30.33 1.64
N LEU A 123 -10.25 -30.55 1.32
CA LEU A 123 -11.27 -29.52 1.14
C LEU A 123 -12.43 -29.81 2.09
N THR A 124 -12.76 -28.85 2.96
CA THR A 124 -13.92 -28.92 3.85
C THR A 124 -14.95 -27.91 3.42
N ALA A 125 -16.19 -28.37 3.21
CA ALA A 125 -17.34 -27.53 2.89
C ALA A 125 -18.50 -27.90 3.82
N GLY A 126 -18.64 -27.18 4.95
CA GLY A 126 -19.56 -27.57 6.02
C GLY A 126 -19.20 -28.95 6.58
N ASP A 127 -20.17 -29.86 6.56
CA ASP A 127 -20.00 -31.24 7.04
C ASP A 127 -19.36 -32.18 6.01
N THR A 128 -19.02 -31.67 4.82
CA THR A 128 -18.41 -32.47 3.74
C THR A 128 -16.90 -32.29 3.75
N LEU A 129 -16.17 -33.39 3.76
CA LEU A 129 -14.70 -33.45 3.66
C LEU A 129 -14.31 -34.26 2.42
N VAL A 130 -13.43 -33.68 1.61
CA VAL A 130 -12.73 -34.38 0.51
C VAL A 130 -11.26 -34.36 0.82
N ASN A 131 -10.63 -35.53 0.91
CA ASN A 131 -9.20 -35.68 1.16
C ASN A 131 -8.64 -36.92 0.45
N SER A 132 -7.43 -37.33 0.83
CA SER A 132 -6.77 -38.50 0.26
C SER A 132 -7.52 -39.83 0.51
N ASP A 133 -8.44 -39.89 1.48
CA ASP A 133 -9.22 -41.10 1.76
C ASP A 133 -10.53 -41.16 0.96
N GLY A 134 -11.00 -40.00 0.47
CA GLY A 134 -12.20 -39.89 -0.34
C GLY A 134 -13.09 -38.71 0.06
N LEU A 135 -14.39 -38.87 -0.18
CA LEU A 135 -15.42 -37.90 0.19
C LEU A 135 -16.23 -38.44 1.36
N THR A 136 -16.38 -37.66 2.42
CA THR A 136 -17.13 -38.01 3.62
C THR A 136 -18.06 -36.87 4.00
N ILE A 137 -19.32 -37.17 4.31
CA ILE A 137 -20.26 -36.25 4.92
C ILE A 137 -20.49 -36.67 6.36
N ALA A 138 -20.22 -35.77 7.30
CA ALA A 138 -20.38 -36.10 8.73
C ALA A 138 -21.83 -36.50 9.05
N GLY A 139 -22.02 -37.73 9.57
CA GLY A 139 -23.35 -38.28 9.83
C GLY A 139 -24.15 -38.68 8.60
N GLY A 140 -23.51 -38.79 7.45
CA GLY A 140 -24.12 -39.13 6.16
C GLY A 140 -23.29 -40.08 5.32
N PRO A 141 -23.54 -40.13 3.99
CA PRO A 141 -22.86 -41.04 3.08
C PRO A 141 -21.36 -40.72 2.92
N SER A 142 -20.58 -41.74 2.53
CA SER A 142 -19.18 -41.56 2.16
C SER A 142 -18.79 -42.41 0.94
N ILE A 143 -17.77 -41.94 0.19
CA ILE A 143 -17.10 -42.63 -0.88
C ILE A 143 -15.60 -42.58 -0.55
N THR A 144 -15.05 -43.70 -0.10
CA THR A 144 -13.69 -43.79 0.38
C THR A 144 -12.94 -44.91 -0.31
N LYS A 145 -11.64 -45.06 -0.04
CA LYS A 145 -10.84 -46.21 -0.49
C LYS A 145 -11.39 -47.56 0.01
N SER A 146 -12.19 -47.57 1.07
CA SER A 146 -12.81 -48.78 1.63
C SER A 146 -14.13 -49.14 0.96
N GLY A 147 -14.70 -48.28 0.13
CA GLY A 147 -15.97 -48.51 -0.57
C GLY A 147 -16.94 -47.32 -0.46
N ILE A 148 -18.19 -47.60 -0.77
CA ILE A 148 -19.29 -46.65 -0.70
C ILE A 148 -20.17 -47.05 0.50
N ASP A 149 -20.39 -46.10 1.40
CA ASP A 149 -21.30 -46.25 2.53
C ASP A 149 -22.47 -45.27 2.32
N ALA A 150 -23.69 -45.80 2.31
CA ALA A 150 -24.87 -44.96 2.15
C ALA A 150 -25.27 -44.19 3.41
N GLY A 151 -24.64 -44.45 4.57
CA GLY A 151 -24.94 -43.75 5.83
C GLY A 151 -26.38 -44.02 6.30
N ASP A 152 -26.86 -45.26 6.22
CA ASP A 152 -28.24 -45.68 6.54
C ASP A 152 -29.34 -45.01 5.66
N LEU A 153 -28.95 -44.40 4.53
CA LEU A 153 -29.87 -43.77 3.57
C LEU A 153 -30.24 -44.74 2.43
N ILE A 154 -31.41 -44.56 1.82
CA ILE A 154 -31.87 -45.33 0.68
C ILE A 154 -31.13 -44.89 -0.59
N ILE A 155 -30.55 -45.85 -1.33
CA ILE A 155 -30.00 -45.59 -2.66
C ILE A 155 -31.14 -45.75 -3.67
N THR A 156 -31.45 -44.70 -4.44
CA THR A 156 -32.51 -44.70 -5.47
C THR A 156 -31.89 -44.63 -6.87
N ASN A 157 -32.71 -44.91 -7.91
CA ASN A 157 -32.32 -44.87 -9.32
C ASN A 157 -31.18 -45.84 -9.68
N VAL A 158 -31.10 -46.95 -8.99
CA VAL A 158 -30.16 -48.04 -9.32
C VAL A 158 -30.79 -48.84 -10.47
N ALA A 159 -30.07 -49.00 -11.58
CA ALA A 159 -30.50 -49.87 -12.68
C ALA A 159 -30.59 -51.33 -12.23
N ALA A 160 -31.47 -52.11 -12.84
CA ALA A 160 -31.54 -53.56 -12.55
C ALA A 160 -30.23 -54.21 -12.96
N GLY A 161 -29.67 -55.01 -12.06
CA GLY A 161 -28.49 -55.84 -12.32
C GLY A 161 -28.83 -57.03 -13.21
N SER A 162 -27.81 -57.64 -13.84
CA SER A 162 -27.96 -58.89 -14.59
C SER A 162 -28.04 -60.07 -13.62
N ILE A 163 -28.84 -61.04 -13.95
CA ILE A 163 -28.96 -62.30 -13.17
C ILE A 163 -28.30 -63.42 -13.97
N GLY A 164 -27.20 -63.96 -13.44
CA GLY A 164 -26.47 -65.06 -14.08
C GLY A 164 -25.35 -65.58 -13.17
N THR A 165 -24.88 -66.80 -13.46
CA THR A 165 -23.85 -67.46 -12.65
C THR A 165 -22.47 -66.75 -12.65
N SER A 166 -22.24 -65.80 -13.57
CA SER A 166 -21.03 -64.99 -13.68
C SER A 166 -21.31 -63.51 -13.50
N SER A 167 -22.50 -63.11 -13.06
CA SER A 167 -22.84 -61.72 -12.80
C SER A 167 -22.08 -61.23 -11.55
N THR A 168 -21.47 -60.04 -11.65
CA THR A 168 -20.89 -59.27 -10.55
C THR A 168 -21.75 -58.07 -10.18
N ASP A 169 -22.95 -57.96 -10.82
CA ASP A 169 -23.90 -56.88 -10.56
C ASP A 169 -24.59 -57.10 -9.20
N ALA A 170 -24.89 -56.03 -8.50
CA ALA A 170 -25.57 -56.07 -7.22
C ALA A 170 -27.08 -55.79 -7.40
#